data_694a29f9d8b66590e4d59b3994a33ab1
#
_entry.id   694a29f9d8b66590e4d59b3994a33ab1
#
_cell.length_a   1.000
_cell.length_b   1.000
_cell.length_c   1.000
_cell.angle_alpha   90.00
_cell.angle_beta   90.00
_cell.angle_gamma   90.00
#
_symmetry.space_group_name_H-M   'P 1'
#
loop_
_entity.id
_entity.type
_entity.pdbx_description
1 polymer ?
#
loop_
_entity_poly.entity_id
_entity_poly.type
_entity_poly.pdbx_seq_one_letter_code
_entity_poly.pdbx_strand_id
1 'polypeptide(L)'
;MNKKVLDRINAIADIYTTSNREQKAMEELIELLNGLAHRDKLNTLEEFADVIITMIQVLRKYDLRIDSLDRWIEYKLDRTEKRLKSND
;
A
#
# COMPACT_ATOMS: atom_id res chain seq x y z
N MET A 1 -6.71 -0.21 8.80
CA MET A 1 -7.55 -1.00 7.89
C MET A 1 -8.29 -2.06 8.66
N ASN A 2 -9.56 -2.24 8.38
CA ASN A 2 -10.35 -3.19 9.14
C ASN A 2 -10.02 -4.64 8.74
N LYS A 3 -10.13 -5.54 9.70
CA LYS A 3 -9.74 -6.94 9.51
C LYS A 3 -10.55 -7.64 8.41
N LYS A 4 -11.84 -7.35 8.29
CA LYS A 4 -12.68 -7.96 7.26
C LYS A 4 -12.22 -7.59 5.85
N VAL A 5 -11.82 -6.35 5.67
CA VAL A 5 -11.28 -5.88 4.37
C VAL A 5 -9.95 -6.55 4.09
N LEU A 6 -9.06 -6.61 5.08
CA LEU A 6 -7.77 -7.27 4.94
C LEU A 6 -7.92 -8.75 4.60
N ASP A 7 -8.83 -9.45 5.27
CA ASP A 7 -9.10 -10.88 5.00
C ASP A 7 -9.58 -11.10 3.57
N ARG A 8 -10.41 -10.20 3.04
CA ARG A 8 -10.89 -10.26 1.66
C ARG A 8 -9.75 -10.05 0.65
N ILE A 9 -8.87 -9.10 0.91
CA ILE A 9 -7.70 -8.84 0.06
C ILE A 9 -6.80 -10.09 0.02
N ASN A 10 -6.53 -10.68 1.17
CA ASN A 10 -5.69 -11.87 1.27
C ASN A 10 -6.34 -13.09 0.60
N ALA A 11 -7.65 -13.26 0.73
CA ALA A 11 -8.37 -14.35 0.09
C ALA A 11 -8.28 -14.27 -1.44
N ILE A 12 -8.38 -13.06 -1.99
CA ILE A 12 -8.23 -12.84 -3.43
C ILE A 12 -6.78 -13.11 -3.86
N ALA A 13 -5.81 -12.66 -3.06
CA ALA A 13 -4.39 -12.90 -3.34
C ALA A 13 -4.08 -14.40 -3.41
N ASP A 14 -4.68 -15.20 -2.56
CA ASP A 14 -4.46 -16.65 -2.53
C ASP A 14 -5.00 -17.35 -3.79
N ILE A 15 -5.98 -16.74 -4.47
CA ILE A 15 -6.49 -17.24 -5.77
C ILE A 15 -5.49 -16.94 -6.88
N TYR A 16 -4.78 -15.81 -6.82
CA TYR A 16 -3.86 -15.35 -7.87
C TYR A 16 -2.42 -15.82 -7.62
N THR A 17 -2.25 -17.09 -7.21
CA THR A 17 -0.92 -17.62 -6.83
C THR A 17 0.10 -17.64 -7.99
N THR A 18 -0.38 -17.70 -9.23
CA THR A 18 0.49 -17.76 -10.42
C THR A 18 0.62 -16.43 -11.14
N SER A 19 -0.16 -15.41 -10.76
CA SER A 19 -0.11 -14.11 -11.43
C SER A 19 1.02 -13.24 -10.88
N ASN A 20 1.54 -12.35 -11.73
CA ASN A 20 2.58 -11.42 -11.34
C ASN A 20 1.97 -10.23 -10.59
N ARG A 21 1.86 -10.37 -9.26
CA ARG A 21 1.30 -9.31 -8.41
C ARG A 21 2.19 -8.08 -8.34
N GLU A 22 3.52 -8.26 -8.44
CA GLU A 22 4.44 -7.12 -8.46
C GLU A 22 4.21 -6.24 -9.70
N GLN A 23 4.04 -6.87 -10.85
CA GLN A 23 3.77 -6.14 -12.09
C GLN A 23 2.44 -5.39 -12.00
N LYS A 24 1.41 -6.04 -11.46
CA LYS A 24 0.11 -5.41 -11.27
C LYS A 24 0.21 -4.22 -10.32
N ALA A 25 0.94 -4.37 -9.22
CA ALA A 25 1.18 -3.27 -8.27
C ALA A 25 1.91 -2.10 -8.93
N MET A 26 2.90 -2.38 -9.77
CA MET A 26 3.62 -1.33 -10.51
C MET A 26 2.70 -0.59 -11.48
N GLU A 27 1.83 -1.31 -12.17
CA GLU A 27 0.83 -0.70 -13.07
C GLU A 27 -0.08 0.27 -12.31
N GLU A 28 -0.58 -0.16 -11.15
CA GLU A 28 -1.43 0.68 -10.31
C GLU A 28 -0.70 1.90 -9.78
N LEU A 29 0.59 1.75 -9.44
CA LEU A 29 1.42 2.88 -9.01
C LEU A 29 1.58 3.91 -10.13
N ILE A 30 1.77 3.47 -11.37
CA ILE A 30 1.87 4.36 -12.53
C ILE A 30 0.56 5.12 -12.72
N GLU A 31 -0.58 4.45 -12.61
CA GLU A 31 -1.90 5.08 -12.71
C GLU A 31 -2.11 6.12 -11.61
N LEU A 32 -1.68 5.81 -10.37
CA LEU A 32 -1.73 6.77 -9.27
C LEU A 32 -0.86 7.99 -9.56
N LEU A 33 0.34 7.80 -10.07
CA LEU A 33 1.22 8.90 -10.46
C LEU A 33 0.56 9.79 -11.50
N ASN A 34 -0.09 9.21 -12.50
CA ASN A 34 -0.82 9.96 -13.52
C ASN A 34 -1.98 10.74 -12.92
N GLY A 35 -2.75 10.13 -12.02
CA GLY A 35 -3.84 10.80 -11.32
C GLY A 35 -3.37 12.01 -10.53
N LEU A 36 -2.26 11.86 -9.81
CA LEU A 36 -1.67 12.96 -9.04
C LEU A 36 -1.18 14.09 -9.96
N ALA A 37 -0.56 13.75 -11.09
CA ALA A 37 -0.07 14.73 -12.04
C ALA A 37 -1.19 15.57 -12.66
N HIS A 38 -2.35 14.98 -12.89
CA HIS A 38 -3.52 15.65 -13.46
C HIS A 38 -4.44 16.28 -12.40
N ARG A 39 -4.14 16.10 -11.11
CA ARG A 39 -4.89 16.64 -9.97
C ARG A 39 -6.37 16.26 -9.98
N ASP A 40 -6.69 15.07 -10.45
CA ASP A 40 -8.03 14.51 -10.42
C ASP A 40 -8.27 13.85 -9.06
N LYS A 41 -8.92 14.57 -8.15
CA LYS A 41 -9.06 14.15 -6.76
C LYS A 41 -9.85 12.85 -6.59
N LEU A 42 -10.96 12.70 -7.32
CA LEU A 42 -11.79 11.50 -7.19
C LEU A 42 -11.07 10.27 -7.75
N ASN A 43 -10.51 10.42 -8.94
CA ASN A 43 -9.76 9.35 -9.58
C ASN A 43 -8.51 8.97 -8.76
N THR A 44 -7.85 9.95 -8.15
CA THR A 44 -6.69 9.71 -7.30
C THR A 44 -7.03 8.83 -6.10
N LEU A 45 -8.17 9.05 -5.46
CA LEU A 45 -8.59 8.22 -4.33
C LEU A 45 -8.86 6.78 -4.75
N GLU A 46 -9.53 6.59 -5.88
CA GLU A 46 -9.79 5.26 -6.45
C GLU A 46 -8.48 4.55 -6.79
N GLU A 47 -7.56 5.25 -7.47
CA GLU A 47 -6.24 4.71 -7.81
C GLU A 47 -5.43 4.37 -6.56
N PHE A 48 -5.55 5.18 -5.52
CA PHE A 48 -4.89 4.90 -4.24
C PHE A 48 -5.39 3.60 -3.63
N ALA A 49 -6.71 3.35 -3.69
CA ALA A 49 -7.30 2.11 -3.21
C ALA A 49 -6.73 0.90 -3.98
N ASP A 50 -6.61 1.01 -5.30
CA ASP A 50 -6.04 -0.05 -6.13
C ASP A 50 -4.58 -0.34 -5.76
N VAL A 51 -3.79 0.71 -5.50
CA VAL A 51 -2.40 0.56 -5.04
C VAL A 51 -2.36 -0.19 -3.70
N ILE A 52 -3.17 0.22 -2.73
CA ILE A 52 -3.19 -0.43 -1.41
C ILE A 52 -3.52 -1.92 -1.55
N ILE A 53 -4.55 -2.25 -2.31
CA ILE A 53 -4.97 -3.65 -2.51
C ILE A 53 -3.83 -4.47 -3.12
N THR A 54 -3.24 -3.99 -4.21
CA THR A 54 -2.20 -4.74 -4.91
C THR A 54 -0.91 -4.85 -4.09
N MET A 55 -0.56 -3.81 -3.33
CA MET A 55 0.63 -3.84 -2.47
C MET A 55 0.47 -4.85 -1.32
N ILE A 56 -0.71 -4.93 -0.72
CA ILE A 56 -0.99 -5.94 0.31
C ILE A 56 -0.88 -7.35 -0.28
N GLN A 57 -1.35 -7.55 -1.50
CA GLN A 57 -1.21 -8.83 -2.20
C GLN A 57 0.25 -9.20 -2.43
N VAL A 58 1.10 -8.22 -2.74
CA VAL A 58 2.55 -8.43 -2.87
C VAL A 58 3.15 -8.84 -1.52
N LEU A 59 2.79 -8.18 -0.43
CA LEU A 59 3.25 -8.56 0.90
C LEU A 59 2.87 -10.00 1.22
N ARG A 60 1.66 -10.40 0.88
CA ARG A 60 1.19 -11.78 1.08
C ARG A 60 2.05 -12.78 0.31
N LYS A 61 2.38 -12.45 -0.93
CA LYS A 61 3.22 -13.31 -1.78
C LYS A 61 4.61 -13.52 -1.19
N TYR A 62 5.20 -12.49 -0.59
CA TYR A 62 6.52 -12.58 0.05
C TYR A 62 6.46 -13.09 1.49
N ASP A 63 5.29 -13.52 1.94
CA ASP A 63 5.08 -13.98 3.30
C ASP A 63 5.43 -12.91 4.35
N LEU A 64 5.21 -11.65 4.00
CA LEU A 64 5.43 -10.51 4.89
C LEU A 64 4.11 -10.11 5.55
N ARG A 65 4.17 -9.83 6.85
CA ARG A 65 3.00 -9.52 7.65
C ARG A 65 2.71 -8.03 7.64
N ILE A 66 1.43 -7.69 7.60
CA ILE A 66 0.99 -6.29 7.70
C ILE A 66 1.42 -5.66 9.04
N ASP A 67 1.51 -6.46 10.10
CA ASP A 67 1.98 -5.98 11.42
C ASP A 67 3.42 -5.45 11.34
N SER A 68 4.26 -6.07 10.52
CA SER A 68 5.64 -5.61 10.32
C SER A 68 5.67 -4.27 9.60
N LEU A 69 4.75 -4.06 8.66
CA LEU A 69 4.60 -2.77 7.99
C LEU A 69 4.20 -1.68 8.98
N ASP A 70 3.25 -1.96 9.87
CA ASP A 70 2.81 -1.02 10.90
C ASP A 70 3.97 -0.59 11.79
N ARG A 71 4.84 -1.53 12.19
CA ARG A 71 6.03 -1.22 13.01
C ARG A 71 6.99 -0.31 12.28
N TRP A 72 7.20 -0.54 10.98
CA TRP A 72 8.06 0.32 10.18
C TRP A 72 7.49 1.72 10.03
N ILE A 73 6.17 1.82 9.85
CA ILE A 73 5.48 3.12 9.78
C ILE A 73 5.67 3.88 11.10
N GLU A 74 5.43 3.24 12.23
CA GLU A 74 5.62 3.86 13.54
C GLU A 74 7.06 4.34 13.74
N TYR A 75 8.02 3.51 13.39
CA TYR A 75 9.44 3.86 13.51
C TYR A 75 9.78 5.11 12.70
N LYS A 76 9.28 5.18 11.47
CA LYS A 76 9.54 6.33 10.58
C LYS A 76 8.86 7.59 11.07
N LEU A 77 7.65 7.47 11.60
CA LEU A 77 6.93 8.60 12.18
C LEU A 77 7.66 9.15 13.41
N ASP A 78 8.08 8.27 14.31
CA ASP A 78 8.84 8.65 15.50
C ASP A 78 10.12 9.39 15.11
N ARG A 79 10.82 8.89 14.11
CA ARG A 79 12.07 9.52 13.64
C ARG A 79 11.81 10.90 13.06
N THR A 80 10.75 11.04 12.27
CA THR A 80 10.36 12.33 11.68
C THR A 80 9.97 13.34 12.75
N GLU A 81 9.18 12.91 13.73
CA GLU A 81 8.77 13.77 14.85
C GLU A 81 9.98 14.28 15.65
N LYS A 82 10.96 13.40 15.88
CA LYS A 82 12.20 13.80 16.56
C LYS A 82 12.98 14.84 15.78
N ARG A 83 13.07 14.69 14.46
CA ARG A 83 13.75 15.67 13.59
C ARG A 83 13.06 17.01 13.63
N LEU A 84 11.74 17.04 13.61
CA LEU A 84 10.96 18.28 13.65
C LEU A 84 11.17 19.01 14.97
N LYS A 85 11.25 18.29 16.10
CA LYS A 85 11.53 18.88 17.40
C LYS A 85 12.96 19.42 17.50
N SER A 86 13.93 18.72 16.87
CA SER A 86 15.34 19.14 16.91
C SER A 86 15.60 20.43 16.13
N ASN A 87 14.76 20.75 15.17
CA ASN A 87 14.92 21.92 14.31
C ASN A 87 14.25 23.17 14.89
N ASP A 88 13.59 23.06 16.03
CA ASP A 88 13.02 24.20 16.76
C ASP A 88 14.11 24.90 17.63
#